data_d5264498ef08473642080f0218308174
#
_entry.id   d5264498ef08473642080f0218308174
#
_cell.length_a   1.000
_cell.length_b   1.000
_cell.length_c   1.000
_cell.angle_alpha   90.00
_cell.angle_beta   90.00
_cell.angle_gamma   90.00
#
_symmetry.space_group_name_H-M   'P 1'
#
loop_
_entity.id
_entity.type
_entity.pdbx_description
1 polymer ?
#
loop_
_entity_poly.entity_id
_entity_poly.type
_entity_poly.pdbx_seq_one_letter_code
_entity_poly.pdbx_strand_id
1 'polypeptide(L)'
;EVSGNGVRARGLTIATRPSAQVIAPNDGRIVFAGPYRGFGRIAIIDHGQGWTTLLAGMAALDVVVGDAVVQGSPIGRATVADPKITVELRRGARPIDIAHLVG
;
A
#
# COMPACT_ATOMS: atom_id res chain seq x y z
N GLU A 1 11.59 -6.39 6.42
CA GLU A 1 11.37 -6.69 7.82
C GLU A 1 10.52 -7.94 8.01
N VAL A 2 10.87 -8.75 8.93
CA VAL A 2 10.23 -10.04 9.12
C VAL A 2 9.21 -9.96 10.23
N SER A 3 8.03 -10.42 9.96
CA SER A 3 7.09 -10.61 11.01
C SER A 3 7.35 -11.97 11.65
N GLY A 4 7.12 -12.10 12.91
CA GLY A 4 7.44 -13.31 13.61
C GLY A 4 6.39 -14.40 13.54
N ASN A 5 5.37 -14.28 12.76
CA ASN A 5 4.21 -15.19 12.84
C ASN A 5 3.87 -15.83 11.50
N GLY A 6 4.87 -16.10 10.71
CA GLY A 6 4.68 -16.84 9.48
C GLY A 6 4.22 -16.04 8.30
N VAL A 7 3.94 -14.78 8.49
CA VAL A 7 3.60 -13.89 7.38
C VAL A 7 4.89 -13.34 6.80
N ARG A 8 5.03 -13.47 5.51
CA ARG A 8 6.18 -12.92 4.83
C ARG A 8 5.85 -11.53 4.32
N ALA A 9 6.72 -10.58 4.62
CA ALA A 9 6.57 -9.23 4.14
C ALA A 9 7.84 -8.83 3.43
N ARG A 10 7.69 -8.19 2.28
CA ARG A 10 8.81 -7.62 1.55
C ARG A 10 8.51 -6.16 1.35
N GLY A 11 9.37 -5.32 1.91
CA GLY A 11 9.20 -3.89 1.85
C GLY A 11 10.30 -3.25 1.04
N LEU A 12 9.95 -2.24 0.28
CA LEU A 12 10.88 -1.48 -0.53
C LEU A 12 10.45 -0.02 -0.49
N THR A 13 11.40 0.86 -0.16
CA THR A 13 11.13 2.29 -0.19
C THR A 13 11.81 2.88 -1.40
N ILE A 14 11.04 3.59 -2.20
CA ILE A 14 11.48 4.13 -3.48
C ILE A 14 11.38 5.64 -3.43
N ALA A 15 12.47 6.33 -3.73
CA ALA A 15 12.43 7.77 -3.93
C ALA A 15 11.78 8.03 -5.29
N THR A 16 10.89 9.01 -5.33
CA THR A 16 10.15 9.31 -6.55
C THR A 16 10.36 10.78 -6.91
N ARG A 17 9.74 11.21 -7.99
CA ARG A 17 9.61 12.63 -8.30
C ARG A 17 8.56 13.23 -7.38
N PRO A 18 8.62 14.54 -7.14
CA PRO A 18 7.56 15.21 -6.40
C PRO A 18 6.21 14.99 -7.08
N SER A 19 5.21 14.66 -6.27
CA SER A 19 3.83 14.42 -6.73
C SER A 19 3.71 13.29 -7.74
N ALA A 20 4.65 12.36 -7.76
CA ALA A 20 4.61 11.25 -8.70
C ALA A 20 3.35 10.44 -8.50
N GLN A 21 2.78 9.99 -9.59
CA GLN A 21 1.61 9.13 -9.55
C GLN A 21 2.02 7.73 -9.07
N VAL A 22 1.26 7.20 -8.14
CA VAL A 22 1.43 5.85 -7.62
C VAL A 22 0.36 4.98 -8.27
N ILE A 23 0.78 3.87 -8.84
CA ILE A 23 -0.15 3.00 -9.57
C ILE A 23 -0.21 1.62 -8.92
N ALA A 24 -1.30 0.91 -9.20
CA ALA A 24 -1.47 -0.45 -8.70
C ALA A 24 -0.47 -1.38 -9.37
N PRO A 25 0.24 -2.20 -8.60
CA PRO A 25 1.18 -3.15 -9.19
C PRO A 25 0.50 -4.34 -9.85
N ASN A 26 -0.74 -4.60 -9.47
CA ASN A 26 -1.50 -5.71 -10.04
C ASN A 26 -2.98 -5.50 -9.73
N ASP A 27 -3.82 -6.33 -10.34
CA ASP A 27 -5.26 -6.30 -10.14
C ASP A 27 -5.61 -6.60 -8.70
N GLY A 28 -6.72 -6.06 -8.23
CA GLY A 28 -7.19 -6.35 -6.89
C GLY A 28 -8.32 -5.43 -6.46
N ARG A 29 -8.54 -5.39 -5.16
CA ARG A 29 -9.58 -4.56 -4.57
C ARG A 29 -8.98 -3.80 -3.40
N ILE A 30 -9.35 -2.55 -3.28
CA ILE A 30 -8.88 -1.71 -2.18
C ILE A 30 -9.60 -2.14 -0.91
N VAL A 31 -8.83 -2.54 0.10
CA VAL A 31 -9.36 -2.94 1.39
C VAL A 31 -9.07 -1.94 2.49
N PHE A 32 -8.17 -1.00 2.25
CA PHE A 32 -7.96 0.15 3.12
C PHE A 32 -7.43 1.31 2.30
N ALA A 33 -7.90 2.51 2.60
CA ALA A 33 -7.42 3.73 1.94
C ALA A 33 -7.65 4.90 2.89
N GLY A 34 -6.58 5.55 3.31
CA GLY A 34 -6.71 6.68 4.21
C GLY A 34 -5.40 7.03 4.90
N PRO A 35 -5.43 8.05 5.76
CA PRO A 35 -4.25 8.43 6.51
C PRO A 35 -3.94 7.39 7.58
N TYR A 36 -2.66 7.21 7.84
CA TYR A 36 -2.22 6.27 8.84
C TYR A 36 -1.01 6.86 9.53
N ARG A 37 -1.08 6.93 10.85
CA ARG A 37 -0.08 7.65 11.66
C ARG A 37 1.34 7.24 11.28
N GLY A 38 2.16 8.22 10.94
CA GLY A 38 3.56 7.99 10.64
C GLY A 38 3.84 7.48 9.24
N PHE A 39 2.80 7.24 8.44
CA PHE A 39 2.96 6.65 7.11
C PHE A 39 2.36 7.49 6.00
N GLY A 40 1.86 8.68 6.33
CA GLY A 40 1.12 9.47 5.37
C GLY A 40 -0.19 8.80 5.04
N ARG A 41 -0.62 8.88 3.79
CA ARG A 41 -1.79 8.14 3.34
C ARG A 41 -1.35 6.83 2.75
N ILE A 42 -2.09 5.78 3.09
CA ILE A 42 -1.79 4.44 2.62
C ILE A 42 -2.98 3.85 1.89
N ALA A 43 -2.67 2.88 1.04
CA ALA A 43 -3.69 2.05 0.41
C ALA A 43 -3.25 0.60 0.51
N ILE A 44 -4.19 -0.28 0.78
CA ILE A 44 -3.93 -1.72 0.81
C ILE A 44 -4.80 -2.36 -0.24
N ILE A 45 -4.17 -3.15 -1.09
CA ILE A 45 -4.81 -3.85 -2.20
C ILE A 45 -4.79 -5.34 -1.92
N ASP A 46 -5.97 -5.95 -1.93
CA ASP A 46 -6.10 -7.40 -1.83
C ASP A 46 -6.15 -7.97 -3.24
N HIS A 47 -5.13 -8.75 -3.60
CA HIS A 47 -5.02 -9.34 -4.94
C HIS A 47 -5.67 -10.72 -5.02
N GLY A 48 -6.18 -11.22 -3.91
CA GLY A 48 -6.68 -12.59 -3.85
C GLY A 48 -5.57 -13.58 -3.55
N GLN A 49 -5.94 -14.82 -3.28
CA GLN A 49 -4.99 -15.90 -3.03
C GLN A 49 -4.05 -15.61 -1.85
N GLY A 50 -4.46 -14.75 -0.94
CA GLY A 50 -3.66 -14.38 0.21
C GLY A 50 -2.60 -13.33 -0.06
N TRP A 51 -2.58 -12.72 -1.25
CA TRP A 51 -1.61 -11.68 -1.57
C TRP A 51 -2.20 -10.30 -1.35
N THR A 52 -1.43 -9.43 -0.70
CA THR A 52 -1.80 -8.03 -0.52
C THR A 52 -0.61 -7.14 -0.77
N THR A 53 -0.87 -5.92 -1.20
CA THR A 53 0.15 -4.87 -1.35
C THR A 53 -0.24 -3.70 -0.48
N LEU A 54 0.71 -3.21 0.29
CA LEU A 54 0.59 -1.97 1.04
C LEU A 54 1.40 -0.90 0.31
N LEU A 55 0.77 0.24 0.04
CA LEU A 55 1.43 1.40 -0.54
C LEU A 55 1.32 2.53 0.46
N ALA A 56 2.45 3.11 0.86
CA ALA A 56 2.49 4.14 1.90
C ALA A 56 3.32 5.33 1.46
N GLY A 57 3.13 6.45 2.12
CA GLY A 57 3.88 7.66 1.85
C GLY A 57 3.21 8.61 0.87
N MET A 58 1.92 8.43 0.63
CA MET A 58 1.21 9.27 -0.32
C MET A 58 0.67 10.54 0.34
N ALA A 59 0.63 11.60 -0.45
CA ALA A 59 0.01 12.86 -0.03
C ALA A 59 -1.48 12.89 -0.35
N ALA A 60 -1.89 12.15 -1.36
CA ALA A 60 -3.30 12.13 -1.79
C ALA A 60 -3.63 10.75 -2.32
N LEU A 61 -4.89 10.38 -2.20
CA LEU A 61 -5.40 9.11 -2.69
C LEU A 61 -6.44 9.35 -3.77
N ASP A 62 -6.43 8.47 -4.77
CA ASP A 62 -7.41 8.49 -5.87
C ASP A 62 -8.41 7.34 -5.74
N VAL A 63 -8.34 6.56 -4.65
CA VAL A 63 -9.18 5.38 -4.46
C VAL A 63 -9.83 5.42 -3.10
N VAL A 64 -10.90 4.66 -2.96
CA VAL A 64 -11.56 4.43 -1.68
C VAL A 64 -11.73 2.92 -1.48
N VAL A 65 -12.00 2.54 -0.24
CA VAL A 65 -12.25 1.13 0.10
C VAL A 65 -13.38 0.59 -0.76
N GLY A 66 -13.17 -0.58 -1.31
CA GLY A 66 -14.15 -1.25 -2.16
C GLY A 66 -13.87 -1.10 -3.65
N ASP A 67 -13.01 -0.14 -4.04
CA ASP A 67 -12.70 0.04 -5.46
C ASP A 67 -11.98 -1.18 -6.01
N ALA A 68 -12.41 -1.61 -7.19
CA ALA A 68 -11.66 -2.59 -7.96
C ALA A 68 -10.61 -1.86 -8.77
N VAL A 69 -9.40 -2.36 -8.78
CA VAL A 69 -8.29 -1.77 -9.53
C VAL A 69 -7.68 -2.83 -10.43
N VAL A 70 -7.07 -2.37 -11.51
CA VAL A 70 -6.28 -3.24 -12.38
C VAL A 70 -4.85 -2.74 -12.34
N GLN A 71 -3.94 -3.56 -12.82
CA GLN A 71 -2.54 -3.17 -12.92
C GLN A 71 -2.45 -1.83 -13.65
N GLY A 72 -1.72 -0.88 -13.05
CA GLY A 72 -1.58 0.46 -13.62
C GLY A 72 -2.64 1.46 -13.20
N SER A 73 -3.70 1.03 -12.51
CA SER A 73 -4.72 1.97 -12.03
C SER A 73 -4.11 3.00 -11.11
N PRO A 74 -4.50 4.27 -11.21
CA PRO A 74 -3.99 5.29 -10.30
C PRO A 74 -4.48 5.04 -8.88
N ILE A 75 -3.56 5.05 -7.94
CA ILE A 75 -3.85 4.85 -6.52
C ILE A 75 -3.75 6.17 -5.75
N GLY A 76 -2.76 6.97 -6.07
CA GLY A 76 -2.56 8.23 -5.38
C GLY A 76 -1.32 8.94 -5.88
N ARG A 77 -0.86 9.90 -5.09
CA ARG A 77 0.31 10.71 -5.46
C ARG A 77 1.27 10.83 -4.30
N ALA A 78 2.55 10.81 -4.63
CA ALA A 78 3.63 11.04 -3.67
C ALA A 78 3.59 12.48 -3.16
N THR A 79 4.33 12.74 -2.09
CA THR A 79 4.47 14.08 -1.54
C THR A 79 5.34 14.94 -2.46
N VAL A 80 5.31 16.25 -2.21
CA VAL A 80 6.18 17.19 -2.93
C VAL A 80 7.56 17.18 -2.32
N ALA A 81 7.64 17.27 -0.98
CA ALA A 81 8.91 17.33 -0.29
C ALA A 81 9.36 15.93 0.09
N ASP A 82 10.58 15.58 -0.27
CA ASP A 82 11.21 14.31 0.05
C ASP A 82 10.28 13.13 -0.29
N PRO A 83 9.83 13.03 -1.54
CA PRO A 83 8.85 12.02 -1.90
C PRO A 83 9.44 10.63 -1.88
N LYS A 84 8.84 9.78 -1.06
CA LYS A 84 9.24 8.37 -0.95
C LYS A 84 7.99 7.54 -0.80
N ILE A 85 7.93 6.47 -1.56
CA ILE A 85 6.80 5.53 -1.49
C ILE A 85 7.33 4.20 -0.99
N THR A 86 6.69 3.69 0.03
CA THR A 86 6.99 2.36 0.54
C THR A 86 5.99 1.38 -0.05
N VAL A 87 6.51 0.31 -0.61
CA VAL A 87 5.71 -0.78 -1.17
C VAL A 87 6.02 -2.01 -0.35
N GLU A 88 5.00 -2.61 0.21
CA GLU A 88 5.16 -3.83 0.98
C GLU A 88 4.24 -4.89 0.43
N LEU A 89 4.82 -6.01 -0.01
CA LEU A 89 4.05 -7.13 -0.51
C LEU A 89 3.98 -8.18 0.58
N ARG A 90 2.78 -8.62 0.88
CA ARG A 90 2.54 -9.64 1.89
C ARG A 90 1.82 -10.82 1.31
N ARG A 91 2.14 -11.97 1.83
CA ARG A 91 1.42 -13.19 1.50
C ARG A 91 1.05 -13.91 2.77
N GLY A 92 -0.20 -14.33 2.85
CA GLY A 92 -0.68 -15.08 3.99
C GLY A 92 -2.14 -15.42 3.79
N ALA A 93 -2.62 -16.41 4.53
CA ALA A 93 -4.01 -16.82 4.42
C ALA A 93 -4.95 -15.89 5.18
N ARG A 94 -4.42 -15.03 6.03
CA ARG A 94 -5.25 -14.17 6.85
C ARG A 94 -5.44 -12.82 6.21
N PRO A 95 -6.58 -12.19 6.48
CA PRO A 95 -6.75 -10.80 6.09
C PRO A 95 -5.71 -9.92 6.76
N ILE A 96 -5.41 -8.80 6.13
CA ILE A 96 -4.54 -7.80 6.72
C ILE A 96 -5.20 -7.27 7.98
N ASP A 97 -4.44 -7.21 9.05
CA ASP A 97 -4.86 -6.58 10.29
C ASP A 97 -4.13 -5.24 10.39
N ILE A 98 -4.86 -4.18 10.17
CA ILE A 98 -4.26 -2.84 10.15
C ILE A 98 -3.59 -2.52 11.48
N ALA A 99 -4.12 -3.02 12.58
CA ALA A 99 -3.55 -2.75 13.89
C ALA A 99 -2.12 -3.24 14.01
N HIS A 100 -1.75 -4.26 13.27
CA HIS A 100 -0.39 -4.76 13.29
C HIS A 100 0.62 -3.85 12.59
N LEU A 101 0.13 -2.96 11.73
CA LEU A 101 1.01 -2.05 11.02
C LEU A 101 1.50 -0.92 11.90
N VAL A 102 0.78 -0.65 12.97
CA VAL A 102 1.17 0.41 13.90
C VAL A 102 2.24 -0.07 14.84
N GLY A 103 2.25 -1.30 15.09
CA GLY A 103 3.23 -2.03 15.85
C GLY A 103 3.52 -1.66 17.19
#